data_5ec8f92741e45e4ea2069cc87bbf5631
#
_entry.id   5ec8f92741e45e4ea2069cc87bbf5631
#
_cell.length_a   1.000
_cell.length_b   1.000
_cell.length_c   1.000
_cell.angle_alpha   90.00
_cell.angle_beta   90.00
_cell.angle_gamma   90.00
#
_symmetry.space_group_name_H-M   'P 1'
#
loop_
_entity.id
_entity.type
_entity.pdbx_description
1 polymer ?
#
loop_
_entity_poly.entity_id
_entity_poly.type
_entity_poly.pdbx_seq_one_letter_code
_entity_poly.pdbx_strand_id
1 'polypeptide(L)'
;MLSLLRRNSGAAKSDIARATGLSAQTVSVIMRALEEEGLIQRGTPQRGRIGQPSVPMLLAADGAFFLGLKIGRRSADLLLTDFLGRIRGKRRQVYAYPTPAAVLAFVEREQEGLLAELPAPLRSRVGGLGLAMPFQLWEWSRHIDAPPEMMEPWRNTDMQ
;
A
#
# COMPACT_ATOMS: atom_id res chain seq x y z
N MET A 1 1.43 3.85 -15.88
CA MET A 1 2.34 4.97 -15.59
C MET A 1 2.80 4.99 -14.13
N LEU A 2 1.92 5.01 -13.14
CA LEU A 2 2.29 5.01 -11.71
C LEU A 2 3.24 3.85 -11.34
N SER A 3 2.97 2.63 -11.84
CA SER A 3 3.85 1.47 -11.63
C SER A 3 5.25 1.65 -12.22
N LEU A 4 5.37 2.38 -13.34
CA LEU A 4 6.67 2.71 -13.95
C LEU A 4 7.42 3.72 -13.09
N LEU A 5 6.76 4.76 -12.60
CA LEU A 5 7.35 5.74 -11.68
C LEU A 5 7.82 5.07 -10.38
N ARG A 6 7.04 4.13 -9.85
CA ARG A 6 7.39 3.37 -8.65
C ARG A 6 8.66 2.54 -8.86
N ARG A 7 8.75 1.77 -9.95
CA ARG A 7 9.90 0.89 -10.24
C ARG A 7 11.18 1.64 -10.48
N ASN A 8 11.11 2.82 -11.11
CA ASN A 8 12.28 3.60 -11.50
C ASN A 8 12.60 4.74 -10.53
N SER A 9 11.90 4.83 -9.39
CA SER A 9 12.05 5.94 -8.43
C SER A 9 11.89 7.32 -9.08
N GLY A 10 11.05 7.39 -10.13
CA GLY A 10 10.83 8.56 -10.97
C GLY A 10 11.30 8.37 -12.41
N ALA A 11 10.77 9.16 -13.33
CA ALA A 11 11.17 9.15 -14.74
C ALA A 11 10.84 10.48 -15.43
N ALA A 12 11.65 10.85 -16.44
CA ALA A 12 11.34 11.96 -17.32
C ALA A 12 10.14 11.60 -18.23
N LYS A 13 9.38 12.62 -18.68
CA LYS A 13 8.24 12.40 -19.59
C LYS A 13 8.66 11.70 -20.89
N SER A 14 9.86 11.99 -21.40
CA SER A 14 10.44 11.33 -22.59
C SER A 14 10.69 9.83 -22.37
N ASP A 15 11.15 9.45 -21.17
CA ASP A 15 11.42 8.06 -20.84
C ASP A 15 10.11 7.29 -20.63
N ILE A 16 9.11 7.95 -20.03
CA ILE A 16 7.75 7.41 -19.91
C ILE A 16 7.14 7.16 -21.28
N ALA A 17 7.25 8.14 -22.22
CA ALA A 17 6.76 7.99 -23.59
C ALA A 17 7.40 6.79 -24.28
N ARG A 18 8.72 6.65 -24.19
CA ARG A 18 9.47 5.53 -24.74
C ARG A 18 9.08 4.19 -24.13
N ALA A 19 8.94 4.13 -22.80
CA ALA A 19 8.61 2.90 -22.08
C ALA A 19 7.16 2.44 -22.28
N THR A 20 6.24 3.36 -22.61
CA THR A 20 4.80 3.06 -22.79
C THR A 20 4.36 3.01 -24.25
N GLY A 21 5.18 3.46 -25.20
CA GLY A 21 4.79 3.60 -26.59
C GLY A 21 3.80 4.74 -26.86
N LEU A 22 3.51 5.59 -25.87
CA LEU A 22 2.58 6.70 -26.02
C LEU A 22 3.28 7.94 -26.60
N SER A 23 2.50 8.81 -27.28
CA SER A 23 3.00 10.09 -27.75
C SER A 23 3.42 11.01 -26.60
N ALA A 24 4.39 11.89 -26.83
CA ALA A 24 4.82 12.88 -25.83
C ALA A 24 3.68 13.77 -25.36
N GLN A 25 2.74 14.10 -26.26
CA GLN A 25 1.54 14.88 -25.95
C GLN A 25 0.62 14.12 -25.01
N THR A 26 0.32 12.85 -25.31
CA THR A 26 -0.51 11.98 -24.46
C THR A 26 0.09 11.84 -23.07
N VAL A 27 1.41 11.57 -22.97
CA VAL A 27 2.10 11.51 -21.69
C VAL A 27 1.99 12.83 -20.92
N SER A 28 2.14 13.96 -21.61
CA SER A 28 2.05 15.28 -20.96
C SER A 28 0.66 15.57 -20.39
N VAL A 29 -0.41 15.16 -21.09
CA VAL A 29 -1.81 15.30 -20.61
C VAL A 29 -2.02 14.42 -19.37
N ILE A 30 -1.65 13.13 -19.44
CA ILE A 30 -1.83 12.21 -18.31
C ILE A 30 -1.01 12.64 -17.10
N MET A 31 0.25 13.05 -17.29
CA MET A 31 1.09 13.52 -16.19
C MET A 31 0.53 14.78 -15.53
N ARG A 32 -0.07 15.67 -16.29
CA ARG A 32 -0.73 16.86 -15.73
C ARG A 32 -1.92 16.46 -14.86
N ALA A 33 -2.80 15.59 -15.35
CA ALA A 33 -3.95 15.12 -14.58
C ALA A 33 -3.52 14.45 -13.28
N LEU A 34 -2.52 13.55 -13.31
CA LEU A 34 -1.99 12.90 -12.12
C LEU A 34 -1.32 13.89 -11.13
N GLU A 35 -0.70 14.96 -11.64
CA GLU A 35 -0.11 16.03 -10.83
C GLU A 35 -1.21 16.88 -10.17
N GLU A 36 -2.28 17.21 -10.90
CA GLU A 36 -3.46 17.93 -10.39
C GLU A 36 -4.21 17.12 -9.31
N GLU A 37 -4.30 15.79 -9.48
CA GLU A 37 -4.83 14.87 -8.46
C GLU A 37 -3.89 14.71 -7.25
N GLY A 38 -2.65 15.20 -7.34
CA GLY A 38 -1.64 15.08 -6.28
C GLY A 38 -1.05 13.69 -6.14
N LEU A 39 -1.20 12.80 -7.13
CA LEU A 39 -0.61 11.46 -7.12
C LEU A 39 0.87 11.46 -7.48
N ILE A 40 1.31 12.47 -8.23
CA ILE A 40 2.70 12.65 -8.62
C ILE A 40 3.14 14.10 -8.37
N GLN A 41 4.45 14.28 -8.33
CA GLN A 41 5.09 15.59 -8.18
C GLN A 41 6.33 15.70 -9.06
N ARG A 42 6.77 16.92 -9.30
CA ARG A 42 8.04 17.17 -10.00
C ARG A 42 9.21 16.96 -9.08
N GLY A 43 10.21 16.25 -9.56
CA GLY A 43 11.48 16.12 -8.87
C GLY A 43 12.44 17.28 -9.16
N THR A 44 13.65 17.19 -8.60
CA THR A 44 14.71 18.16 -8.85
C THR A 44 15.19 18.06 -10.31
N PRO A 45 15.33 19.20 -11.02
CA PRO A 45 15.87 19.21 -12.37
C PRO A 45 17.26 18.53 -12.42
N GLN A 46 17.41 17.57 -13.33
CA GLN A 46 18.67 16.87 -13.55
C GLN A 46 19.33 17.42 -14.82
N ARG A 47 20.55 17.91 -14.70
CA ARG A 47 21.35 18.33 -15.86
C ARG A 47 21.91 17.09 -16.53
N GLY A 48 21.46 16.80 -17.74
CA GLY A 48 22.06 15.79 -18.61
C GLY A 48 23.43 16.24 -19.14
N ARG A 49 24.17 15.29 -19.73
CA ARG A 49 25.50 15.59 -20.33
C ARG A 49 25.42 16.60 -21.48
N ILE A 50 24.30 16.63 -22.23
CA ILE A 50 24.05 17.55 -23.35
C ILE A 50 22.52 17.76 -23.41
N GLY A 51 22.06 19.02 -23.43
CA GLY A 51 20.65 19.37 -23.65
C GLY A 51 19.97 20.08 -22.48
N GLN A 52 18.66 20.33 -22.64
CA GLN A 52 17.84 21.01 -21.63
C GLN A 52 17.69 20.15 -20.37
N PRO A 53 17.75 20.73 -19.15
CA PRO A 53 17.55 20.01 -17.91
C PRO A 53 16.24 19.23 -17.91
N SER A 54 16.31 17.94 -17.58
CA SER A 54 15.13 17.08 -17.46
C SER A 54 14.58 17.13 -16.04
N VAL A 55 13.27 17.30 -15.90
CA VAL A 55 12.57 17.26 -14.60
C VAL A 55 11.86 15.91 -14.49
N PRO A 56 12.34 15.00 -13.63
CA PRO A 56 11.70 13.71 -13.44
C PRO A 56 10.35 13.90 -12.72
N MET A 57 9.35 13.10 -13.11
CA MET A 57 8.10 12.95 -12.38
C MET A 57 8.29 11.85 -11.34
N LEU A 58 7.84 12.10 -10.10
CA LEU A 58 7.95 11.22 -8.94
C LEU A 58 6.56 10.91 -8.41
N LEU A 59 6.38 9.76 -7.75
CA LEU A 59 5.17 9.56 -6.92
C LEU A 59 5.20 10.53 -5.75
N ALA A 60 4.05 11.11 -5.42
CA ALA A 60 3.88 11.94 -4.22
C ALA A 60 3.61 11.01 -3.02
N ALA A 61 4.36 11.17 -1.92
CA ALA A 61 4.19 10.32 -0.73
C ALA A 61 2.75 10.36 -0.19
N ASP A 62 2.16 11.55 -0.15
CA ASP A 62 0.80 11.78 0.34
C ASP A 62 -0.28 11.68 -0.76
N GLY A 63 0.07 11.11 -1.92
CA GLY A 63 -0.84 10.91 -3.05
C GLY A 63 -1.92 9.87 -2.77
N ALA A 64 -1.61 8.82 -2.03
CA ALA A 64 -2.54 7.79 -1.57
C ALA A 64 -1.99 7.10 -0.32
N PHE A 65 -2.90 6.46 0.44
CA PHE A 65 -2.56 5.68 1.62
C PHE A 65 -3.25 4.33 1.55
N PHE A 66 -2.67 3.33 2.19
CA PHE A 66 -3.22 1.98 2.22
C PHE A 66 -3.07 1.39 3.62
N LEU A 67 -4.07 0.64 4.04
CA LEU A 67 -3.95 -0.25 5.18
C LEU A 67 -3.39 -1.58 4.72
N GLY A 68 -2.60 -2.23 5.56
CA GLY A 68 -2.10 -3.58 5.35
C GLY A 68 -2.29 -4.42 6.60
N LEU A 69 -3.02 -5.53 6.50
CA LEU A 69 -3.19 -6.49 7.59
C LEU A 69 -2.35 -7.73 7.28
N LYS A 70 -1.39 -8.03 8.14
CA LYS A 70 -0.65 -9.29 8.11
C LYS A 70 -1.13 -10.17 9.25
N ILE A 71 -1.61 -11.36 8.93
CA ILE A 71 -1.97 -12.40 9.89
C ILE A 71 -0.83 -13.41 9.96
N GLY A 72 -0.16 -13.48 11.09
CA GLY A 72 0.94 -14.42 11.34
C GLY A 72 0.54 -15.51 12.34
N ARG A 73 1.46 -16.40 12.67
CA ARG A 73 1.23 -17.51 13.61
C ARG A 73 0.96 -17.07 15.04
N ARG A 74 1.61 -16.01 15.49
CA ARG A 74 1.59 -15.53 16.89
C ARG A 74 1.24 -14.04 17.00
N SER A 75 1.00 -13.35 15.88
CA SER A 75 0.60 -11.96 15.91
C SER A 75 -0.08 -11.54 14.62
N ALA A 76 -0.96 -10.54 14.71
CA ALA A 76 -1.43 -9.73 13.60
C ALA A 76 -0.75 -8.36 13.65
N ASP A 77 -0.36 -7.85 12.49
CA ASP A 77 0.15 -6.48 12.32
C ASP A 77 -0.79 -5.73 11.37
N LEU A 78 -1.33 -4.59 11.82
CA LEU A 78 -2.08 -3.64 11.01
C LEU A 78 -1.19 -2.42 10.76
N LEU A 79 -0.97 -2.10 9.50
CA LEU A 79 -0.08 -1.04 9.06
C LEU A 79 -0.86 0.02 8.30
N LEU A 80 -0.46 1.29 8.45
CA LEU A 80 -0.81 2.37 7.54
C LEU A 80 0.44 2.73 6.74
N THR A 81 0.35 2.72 5.42
CA THR A 81 1.46 3.09 4.53
C THR A 81 1.09 4.25 3.63
N ASP A 82 2.08 5.07 3.28
CA ASP A 82 1.95 6.10 2.26
C ASP A 82 2.09 5.50 0.83
N PHE A 83 1.93 6.35 -0.18
CA PHE A 83 1.99 5.92 -1.58
C PHE A 83 3.37 5.39 -2.00
N LEU A 84 4.42 5.70 -1.26
CA LEU A 84 5.77 5.16 -1.49
C LEU A 84 6.01 3.83 -0.75
N GLY A 85 5.03 3.35 0.04
CA GLY A 85 5.14 2.14 0.86
C GLY A 85 5.86 2.35 2.20
N ARG A 86 6.07 3.59 2.63
CA ARG A 86 6.65 3.89 3.94
C ARG A 86 5.58 3.73 5.01
N ILE A 87 5.94 3.05 6.10
CA ILE A 87 5.02 2.86 7.24
C ILE A 87 4.85 4.21 7.95
N ARG A 88 3.59 4.65 8.04
CA ARG A 88 3.17 5.89 8.73
C ARG A 88 2.62 5.58 10.12
N GLY A 89 2.06 4.41 10.31
CA GLY A 89 1.56 3.93 11.59
C GLY A 89 1.50 2.41 11.64
N LYS A 90 1.55 1.85 12.86
CA LYS A 90 1.52 0.41 13.07
C LYS A 90 0.78 0.07 14.36
N ARG A 91 -0.03 -0.98 14.31
CA ARG A 91 -0.63 -1.65 15.45
C ARG A 91 -0.28 -3.12 15.42
N ARG A 92 -0.12 -3.74 16.58
CA ARG A 92 0.19 -5.16 16.69
C ARG A 92 -0.59 -5.80 17.81
N GLN A 93 -1.18 -6.94 17.53
CA GLN A 93 -1.80 -7.83 18.51
C GLN A 93 -1.05 -9.16 18.54
N VAL A 94 -0.67 -9.59 19.73
CA VAL A 94 -0.08 -10.92 19.96
C VAL A 94 -1.19 -11.85 20.46
N TYR A 95 -1.15 -13.11 20.03
CA TYR A 95 -2.09 -14.16 20.42
C TYR A 95 -1.38 -15.54 20.45
N ALA A 96 -1.97 -16.51 21.12
CA ALA A 96 -1.50 -17.88 21.11
C ALA A 96 -1.68 -18.52 19.71
N TYR A 97 -2.81 -18.25 19.05
CA TYR A 97 -3.13 -18.63 17.68
C TYR A 97 -4.13 -17.63 17.07
N PRO A 98 -4.14 -17.46 15.73
CA PRO A 98 -5.06 -16.55 15.09
C PRO A 98 -6.45 -17.20 14.99
N THR A 99 -7.49 -16.51 15.51
CA THR A 99 -8.88 -16.83 15.19
C THR A 99 -9.47 -15.71 14.35
N PRO A 100 -10.42 -16.00 13.40
CA PRO A 100 -11.07 -14.95 12.60
C PRO A 100 -11.67 -13.86 13.49
N ALA A 101 -12.42 -14.24 14.52
CA ALA A 101 -13.08 -13.29 15.42
C ALA A 101 -12.08 -12.35 16.13
N ALA A 102 -10.96 -12.90 16.65
CA ALA A 102 -9.95 -12.08 17.33
C ALA A 102 -9.23 -11.12 16.36
N VAL A 103 -8.98 -11.57 15.12
CA VAL A 103 -8.34 -10.74 14.10
C VAL A 103 -9.28 -9.63 13.61
N LEU A 104 -10.55 -9.93 13.35
CA LEU A 104 -11.55 -8.93 12.96
C LEU A 104 -11.76 -7.89 14.05
N ALA A 105 -11.97 -8.31 15.31
CA ALA A 105 -12.11 -7.41 16.45
C ALA A 105 -10.86 -6.50 16.64
N PHE A 106 -9.66 -7.02 16.35
CA PHE A 106 -8.44 -6.22 16.37
C PHE A 106 -8.47 -5.13 15.29
N VAL A 107 -8.84 -5.47 14.05
CA VAL A 107 -8.92 -4.50 12.95
C VAL A 107 -9.97 -3.43 13.25
N GLU A 108 -11.18 -3.83 13.66
CA GLU A 108 -12.28 -2.92 14.01
C GLU A 108 -11.86 -1.91 15.10
N ARG A 109 -11.19 -2.38 16.14
CA ARG A 109 -10.73 -1.55 17.25
C ARG A 109 -9.62 -0.57 16.85
N GLU A 110 -8.69 -0.99 16.02
CA GLU A 110 -7.44 -0.23 15.79
C GLU A 110 -7.45 0.64 14.52
N GLN A 111 -8.28 0.30 13.52
CA GLN A 111 -8.27 0.99 12.23
C GLN A 111 -8.58 2.48 12.34
N GLU A 112 -9.58 2.85 13.13
CA GLU A 112 -9.99 4.25 13.29
C GLU A 112 -8.88 5.11 13.92
N GLY A 113 -8.26 4.58 15.00
CA GLY A 113 -7.14 5.23 15.65
C GLY A 113 -5.92 5.38 14.74
N LEU A 114 -5.67 4.35 13.89
CA LEU A 114 -4.59 4.38 12.94
C LEU A 114 -4.84 5.39 11.81
N LEU A 115 -6.06 5.47 11.30
CA LEU A 115 -6.47 6.46 10.30
C LEU A 115 -6.48 7.90 10.87
N ALA A 116 -6.74 8.05 12.17
CA ALA A 116 -6.71 9.35 12.84
C ALA A 116 -5.29 9.97 12.91
N GLU A 117 -4.24 9.16 12.74
CA GLU A 117 -2.86 9.66 12.63
C GLU A 117 -2.61 10.46 11.34
N LEU A 118 -3.48 10.29 10.32
CA LEU A 118 -3.44 11.12 9.13
C LEU A 118 -4.11 12.47 9.36
N PRO A 119 -3.54 13.56 8.82
CA PRO A 119 -4.26 14.83 8.70
C PRO A 119 -5.64 14.63 8.05
N ALA A 120 -6.65 15.31 8.58
CA ALA A 120 -8.03 15.12 8.12
C ALA A 120 -8.23 15.19 6.59
N PRO A 121 -7.59 16.12 5.85
CA PRO A 121 -7.73 16.17 4.39
C PRO A 121 -7.15 14.96 3.65
N LEU A 122 -6.24 14.20 4.27
CA LEU A 122 -5.58 13.05 3.65
C LEU A 122 -6.33 11.73 3.88
N ARG A 123 -7.26 11.68 4.82
CA ARG A 123 -8.04 10.46 5.13
C ARG A 123 -8.88 9.97 3.95
N SER A 124 -9.38 10.89 3.12
CA SER A 124 -10.12 10.56 1.89
C SER A 124 -9.23 9.92 0.81
N ARG A 125 -7.91 9.94 0.97
CA ARG A 125 -6.94 9.32 0.06
C ARG A 125 -6.59 7.88 0.44
N VAL A 126 -7.25 7.29 1.43
CA VAL A 126 -7.07 5.87 1.77
C VAL A 126 -7.79 5.01 0.75
N GLY A 127 -7.03 4.26 -0.03
CA GLY A 127 -7.52 3.48 -1.17
C GLY A 127 -8.04 2.10 -0.83
N GLY A 128 -7.73 1.56 0.36
CA GLY A 128 -8.21 0.26 0.79
C GLY A 128 -7.26 -0.48 1.74
N LEU A 129 -7.60 -1.74 2.03
CA LEU A 129 -6.85 -2.63 2.90
C LEU A 129 -6.34 -3.84 2.10
N GLY A 130 -5.04 -4.08 2.16
CA GLY A 130 -4.41 -5.28 1.64
C GLY A 130 -4.26 -6.33 2.73
N LEU A 131 -4.59 -7.59 2.43
CA LEU A 131 -4.48 -8.70 3.36
C LEU A 131 -3.32 -9.63 2.98
N ALA A 132 -2.50 -10.00 3.96
CA ALA A 132 -1.46 -11.01 3.85
C ALA A 132 -1.65 -12.05 4.95
N MET A 133 -1.98 -13.28 4.58
CA MET A 133 -2.16 -14.40 5.49
C MET A 133 -1.55 -15.67 4.90
N PRO A 134 -1.17 -16.66 5.76
CA PRO A 134 -0.73 -17.96 5.29
C PRO A 134 -1.83 -18.70 4.49
N PHE A 135 -1.41 -19.42 3.45
CA PHE A 135 -2.31 -20.29 2.72
C PHE A 135 -2.81 -21.43 3.63
N GLN A 136 -4.09 -21.81 3.51
CA GLN A 136 -4.75 -22.88 4.26
C GLN A 136 -4.50 -22.80 5.78
N LEU A 137 -4.76 -21.62 6.35
CA LEU A 137 -4.48 -21.35 7.78
C LEU A 137 -5.20 -22.33 8.72
N TRP A 138 -6.35 -22.91 8.31
CA TRP A 138 -7.08 -23.94 9.04
C TRP A 138 -6.32 -25.27 9.21
N GLU A 139 -5.34 -25.58 8.34
CA GLU A 139 -4.51 -26.77 8.44
C GLU A 139 -3.30 -26.59 9.39
N TRP A 140 -3.11 -25.38 9.91
CA TRP A 140 -1.93 -25.05 10.71
C TRP A 140 -2.05 -25.43 12.18
N SER A 141 -3.19 -26.00 12.63
CA SER A 141 -3.42 -26.39 14.04
C SER A 141 -2.25 -27.15 14.65
N ARG A 142 -1.70 -28.15 13.95
CA ARG A 142 -0.54 -28.95 14.42
C ARG A 142 0.77 -28.18 14.44
N HIS A 143 0.92 -27.15 13.57
CA HIS A 143 2.16 -26.37 13.46
C HIS A 143 2.27 -25.25 14.49
N ILE A 144 1.14 -24.85 15.06
CA ILE A 144 1.08 -23.73 16.01
C ILE A 144 0.50 -24.12 17.36
N ASP A 145 0.29 -25.42 17.58
CA ASP A 145 -0.29 -25.96 18.80
C ASP A 145 -1.64 -25.29 19.14
N ALA A 146 -2.50 -25.21 18.13
CA ALA A 146 -3.85 -24.63 18.24
C ALA A 146 -4.90 -25.75 18.22
N PRO A 147 -5.98 -25.65 19.02
CA PRO A 147 -7.10 -26.57 18.90
C PRO A 147 -7.71 -26.50 17.48
N PRO A 148 -7.94 -27.65 16.80
CA PRO A 148 -8.47 -27.65 15.42
C PRO A 148 -9.77 -26.85 15.27
N GLU A 149 -10.67 -26.94 16.25
CA GLU A 149 -11.94 -26.23 16.30
C GLU A 149 -11.80 -24.72 16.29
N MET A 150 -10.67 -24.17 16.75
CA MET A 150 -10.38 -22.75 16.73
C MET A 150 -9.84 -22.27 15.38
N MET A 151 -9.30 -23.18 14.58
CA MET A 151 -8.72 -22.89 13.27
C MET A 151 -9.69 -23.16 12.12
N GLU A 152 -10.60 -24.14 12.28
CA GLU A 152 -11.57 -24.52 11.25
C GLU A 152 -12.41 -23.35 10.69
N PRO A 153 -12.82 -22.33 11.50
CA PRO A 153 -13.58 -21.20 10.98
C PRO A 153 -12.88 -20.44 9.85
N TRP A 154 -11.55 -20.49 9.74
CA TRP A 154 -10.82 -19.86 8.64
C TRP A 154 -11.18 -20.41 7.27
N ARG A 155 -11.65 -21.66 7.18
CA ARG A 155 -12.05 -22.32 5.93
C ARG A 155 -13.22 -21.59 5.24
N ASN A 156 -14.14 -21.05 6.06
CA ASN A 156 -15.38 -20.45 5.58
C ASN A 156 -15.43 -18.93 5.86
N THR A 157 -14.34 -18.34 6.36
CA THR A 157 -14.28 -16.89 6.60
C THR A 157 -13.95 -16.17 5.30
N ASP A 158 -14.90 -15.37 4.82
CA ASP A 158 -14.65 -14.42 3.74
C ASP A 158 -13.96 -13.18 4.32
N MET A 159 -12.80 -12.86 3.78
CA MET A 159 -11.99 -11.70 4.18
C MET A 159 -11.99 -10.59 3.11
N GLN A 160 -12.92 -10.65 2.14
CA GLN A 160 -13.06 -9.62 1.11
C GLN A 160 -14.05 -8.53 1.49
#